data_4fa21c6145fbc3a09754f48c03f678fa
#
_entry.id   4fa21c6145fbc3a09754f48c03f678fa
#
_cell.length_a   1.000
_cell.length_b   1.000
_cell.length_c   1.000
_cell.angle_alpha   90.00
_cell.angle_beta   90.00
_cell.angle_gamma   90.00
#
_symmetry.space_group_name_H-M   'P 1'
#
loop_
_entity.id
_entity.type
_entity.pdbx_description
1 polymer ?
#
loop_
_entity_poly.entity_id
_entity_poly.type
_entity_poly.pdbx_seq_one_letter_code
_entity_poly.pdbx_strand_id
1 'polypeptide(L)'
;AVDDAVSKMFGLEWRPFESLLLRASYATSFRAPDMQLVFAEGAASFSGILDEYACRAGVGVGVGPGPRPSRAACNIAGDPTIYTTQTTIAGNPLLEEEKGESFGAGFVWDIMDQMSVSVDYYRIKLEDQALQLSAATLLADEANCRLGRYSNGQTFPYAESSAYCQNVF
;
A
#
# COMPACT_ATOMS: atom_id res chain seq x y z
N ALA A 1 4.69 23.77 -4.53
CA ALA A 1 6.01 24.25 -4.14
C ALA A 1 6.81 23.01 -3.75
N VAL A 2 7.92 22.77 -4.42
CA VAL A 2 8.87 21.73 -3.98
C VAL A 2 9.59 22.34 -2.79
N ASP A 3 9.28 21.90 -1.57
CA ASP A 3 10.05 22.26 -0.40
C ASP A 3 11.45 21.64 -0.52
N ASP A 4 12.46 22.33 0.02
CA ASP A 4 13.84 21.85 0.04
C ASP A 4 13.93 20.60 0.91
N ALA A 5 13.80 19.43 0.29
CA ALA A 5 13.94 18.16 0.97
C ALA A 5 15.42 17.81 1.14
N VAL A 6 15.85 17.58 2.37
CA VAL A 6 17.25 17.27 2.72
C VAL A 6 17.36 15.83 3.19
N SER A 7 18.16 15.04 2.48
CA SER A 7 18.52 13.71 2.95
C SER A 7 19.74 13.79 3.89
N LYS A 8 19.70 13.02 4.96
CA LYS A 8 20.77 12.94 5.97
C LYS A 8 21.20 11.50 6.12
N MET A 9 22.48 11.28 6.27
CA MET A 9 23.06 9.96 6.52
C MET A 9 24.10 10.05 7.62
N PHE A 10 24.02 9.15 8.59
CA PHE A 10 24.99 8.98 9.66
C PHE A 10 25.41 7.52 9.70
N GLY A 11 26.71 7.28 9.78
CA GLY A 11 27.29 5.95 9.94
C GLY A 11 28.29 5.95 11.08
N LEU A 12 28.28 4.90 11.87
CA LEU A 12 29.24 4.66 12.94
C LEU A 12 29.81 3.26 12.79
N GLU A 13 31.12 3.17 12.79
CA GLU A 13 31.85 1.92 12.90
C GLU A 13 32.77 2.00 14.13
N TRP A 14 32.74 0.95 14.94
CA TRP A 14 33.57 0.87 16.14
C TRP A 14 34.15 -0.52 16.29
N ARG A 15 35.48 -0.55 16.51
CA ARG A 15 36.23 -1.78 16.74
C ARG A 15 36.77 -1.77 18.18
N PRO A 16 36.03 -2.31 19.15
CA PRO A 16 36.52 -2.41 20.53
C PRO A 16 37.69 -3.39 20.67
N PHE A 17 37.72 -4.40 19.78
CA PHE A 17 38.80 -5.40 19.67
C PHE A 17 39.07 -5.66 18.19
N GLU A 18 40.27 -6.18 17.87
CA GLU A 18 40.62 -6.49 16.48
C GLU A 18 39.64 -7.50 15.83
N SER A 19 39.11 -8.41 16.64
CA SER A 19 38.18 -9.45 16.21
C SER A 19 36.71 -9.02 16.16
N LEU A 20 36.33 -7.81 16.61
CA LEU A 20 34.96 -7.37 16.70
C LEU A 20 34.74 -6.01 16.06
N LEU A 21 33.92 -5.96 15.03
CA LEU A 21 33.42 -4.74 14.40
C LEU A 21 31.93 -4.55 14.74
N LEU A 22 31.59 -3.41 15.32
CA LEU A 22 30.23 -2.94 15.49
C LEU A 22 29.95 -1.85 14.46
N ARG A 23 28.79 -1.91 13.81
CA ARG A 23 28.38 -0.91 12.84
C ARG A 23 26.94 -0.48 13.09
N ALA A 24 26.66 0.80 12.90
CA ALA A 24 25.31 1.35 12.91
C ALA A 24 25.19 2.42 11.83
N SER A 25 24.02 2.51 11.22
CA SER A 25 23.72 3.52 10.23
C SER A 25 22.30 4.03 10.38
N TYR A 26 22.10 5.31 10.09
CA TYR A 26 20.78 5.94 9.99
C TYR A 26 20.79 6.81 8.75
N ALA A 27 19.76 6.70 7.92
CA ALA A 27 19.61 7.56 6.77
C ALA A 27 18.15 7.95 6.58
N THR A 28 17.93 9.20 6.14
CA THR A 28 16.66 9.68 5.63
C THR A 28 16.77 9.86 4.12
N SER A 29 15.71 9.56 3.42
CA SER A 29 15.59 9.75 1.99
C SER A 29 14.24 10.39 1.65
N PHE A 30 14.15 11.04 0.51
CA PHE A 30 12.89 11.51 -0.04
C PHE A 30 12.82 11.15 -1.53
N ARG A 31 11.61 11.06 -2.04
CA ARG A 31 11.34 10.89 -3.46
C ARG A 31 10.22 11.82 -3.87
N ALA A 32 10.49 12.65 -4.87
CA ALA A 32 9.44 13.46 -5.48
C ALA A 32 8.40 12.56 -6.15
N PRO A 33 7.10 12.90 -6.07
CA PRO A 33 6.05 12.19 -6.79
C PRO A 33 6.33 12.20 -8.30
N ASP A 34 5.88 11.16 -8.99
CA ASP A 34 5.95 11.10 -10.45
C ASP A 34 5.13 12.25 -11.05
N MET A 35 5.69 12.93 -12.05
CA MET A 35 5.05 14.04 -12.73
C MET A 35 3.68 13.68 -13.32
N GLN A 36 3.49 12.43 -13.73
CA GLN A 36 2.19 11.95 -14.19
C GLN A 36 1.15 11.92 -13.06
N LEU A 37 1.56 11.59 -11.83
CA LEU A 37 0.66 11.59 -10.69
C LEU A 37 0.28 13.01 -10.23
N VAL A 38 1.11 14.00 -10.54
CA VAL A 38 0.89 15.40 -10.15
C VAL A 38 0.14 16.19 -11.23
N PHE A 39 0.54 16.04 -12.50
CA PHE A 39 0.13 16.95 -13.59
C PHE A 39 -0.65 16.28 -14.71
N ALA A 40 -0.99 14.97 -14.63
CA ALA A 40 -1.77 14.33 -15.67
C ALA A 40 -3.13 15.03 -15.85
N GLU A 41 -3.43 15.41 -17.08
CA GLU A 41 -4.79 15.81 -17.43
C GLU A 41 -5.76 14.65 -17.25
N GLY A 42 -7.01 14.95 -16.87
CA GLY A 42 -8.02 13.94 -16.65
C GLY A 42 -8.26 13.09 -17.89
N ALA A 43 -7.87 11.80 -17.84
CA ALA A 43 -8.17 10.84 -18.89
C ALA A 43 -9.35 9.96 -18.47
N ALA A 44 -10.40 9.94 -19.29
CA ALA A 44 -11.56 9.10 -19.06
C ALA A 44 -11.47 7.80 -19.87
N SER A 45 -11.75 6.69 -19.21
CA SER A 45 -11.87 5.37 -19.86
C SER A 45 -13.17 4.68 -19.44
N PHE A 46 -13.71 3.85 -20.32
CA PHE A 46 -14.87 3.01 -20.03
C PHE A 46 -14.39 1.57 -19.85
N SER A 47 -14.72 0.98 -18.72
CA SER A 47 -14.36 -0.41 -18.44
C SER A 47 -15.46 -1.12 -17.67
N GLY A 48 -15.54 -2.44 -17.86
CA GLY A 48 -16.36 -3.29 -17.03
C GLY A 48 -15.79 -3.36 -15.62
N ILE A 49 -16.63 -3.08 -14.63
CA ILE A 49 -16.23 -3.11 -13.22
C ILE A 49 -17.23 -3.96 -12.44
N LEU A 50 -16.71 -4.69 -11.47
CA LEU A 50 -17.52 -5.52 -10.58
C LEU A 50 -17.94 -4.70 -9.36
N ASP A 51 -19.24 -4.61 -9.12
CA ASP A 51 -19.78 -4.17 -7.83
C ASP A 51 -19.64 -5.30 -6.81
N GLU A 52 -18.53 -5.27 -6.12
CA GLU A 52 -18.18 -6.34 -5.18
C GLU A 52 -19.12 -6.35 -3.97
N TYR A 53 -19.59 -5.17 -3.52
CA TYR A 53 -20.55 -5.11 -2.43
C TYR A 53 -21.90 -5.71 -2.82
N ALA A 54 -22.48 -5.27 -3.93
CA ALA A 54 -23.76 -5.78 -4.40
C ALA A 54 -23.73 -7.30 -4.58
N CYS A 55 -22.66 -7.83 -5.16
CA CYS A 55 -22.50 -9.26 -5.35
C CYS A 55 -22.32 -10.03 -4.03
N ARG A 56 -21.40 -9.60 -3.17
CA ARG A 56 -21.08 -10.30 -1.92
C ARG A 56 -22.20 -10.21 -0.89
N ALA A 57 -22.91 -9.09 -0.85
CA ALA A 57 -24.08 -8.89 0.00
C ALA A 57 -25.36 -9.58 -0.56
N GLY A 58 -25.37 -9.88 -1.85
CA GLY A 58 -26.56 -10.41 -2.52
C GLY A 58 -27.66 -9.37 -2.65
N VAL A 59 -27.30 -8.10 -2.83
CA VAL A 59 -28.23 -6.97 -2.94
C VAL A 59 -28.16 -6.33 -4.32
N GLY A 60 -29.24 -5.74 -4.80
CA GLY A 60 -29.30 -5.05 -6.07
C GLY A 60 -30.21 -5.71 -7.11
N VAL A 61 -30.45 -5.00 -8.19
CA VAL A 61 -31.34 -5.47 -9.28
C VAL A 61 -30.62 -6.54 -10.11
N GLY A 62 -31.25 -7.68 -10.29
CA GLY A 62 -30.72 -8.78 -11.11
C GLY A 62 -29.69 -9.65 -10.40
N VAL A 63 -29.32 -9.33 -9.16
CA VAL A 63 -28.46 -10.20 -8.34
C VAL A 63 -29.26 -11.44 -7.93
N GLY A 64 -28.68 -12.62 -8.16
CA GLY A 64 -29.30 -13.90 -7.81
C GLY A 64 -29.63 -14.03 -6.31
N PRO A 65 -30.38 -15.05 -5.91
CA PRO A 65 -30.84 -15.18 -4.53
C PRO A 65 -29.68 -15.47 -3.58
N GLY A 66 -29.34 -14.47 -2.81
CA GLY A 66 -28.42 -14.59 -1.66
C GLY A 66 -26.98 -14.11 -1.89
N PRO A 67 -26.26 -13.90 -0.79
CA PRO A 67 -24.91 -13.39 -0.80
C PRO A 67 -23.92 -14.44 -1.35
N ARG A 68 -22.93 -13.98 -2.10
CA ARG A 68 -21.83 -14.80 -2.59
C ARG A 68 -20.60 -14.69 -1.66
N PRO A 69 -19.91 -15.81 -1.39
CA PRO A 69 -18.91 -15.81 -0.33
C PRO A 69 -17.62 -15.07 -0.70
N SER A 70 -17.29 -14.94 -2.00
CA SER A 70 -16.02 -14.38 -2.43
C SER A 70 -16.12 -13.61 -3.74
N ARG A 71 -15.12 -12.76 -4.00
CA ARG A 71 -14.96 -12.06 -5.27
C ARG A 71 -14.89 -13.01 -6.48
N ALA A 72 -14.28 -14.17 -6.34
CA ALA A 72 -14.20 -15.15 -7.41
C ALA A 72 -15.57 -15.69 -7.80
N ALA A 73 -16.49 -15.83 -6.85
CA ALA A 73 -17.87 -16.23 -7.12
C ALA A 73 -18.70 -15.14 -7.81
N CYS A 74 -18.24 -13.88 -7.76
CA CYS A 74 -18.88 -12.73 -8.37
C CYS A 74 -18.35 -12.44 -9.78
N ASN A 75 -17.10 -12.73 -10.06
CA ASN A 75 -16.46 -12.37 -11.32
C ASN A 75 -16.74 -13.41 -12.43
N ILE A 76 -18.00 -13.54 -12.80
CA ILE A 76 -18.47 -14.44 -13.85
C ILE A 76 -18.95 -13.60 -15.03
N ALA A 77 -18.57 -13.96 -16.24
CA ALA A 77 -19.01 -13.27 -17.44
C ALA A 77 -20.54 -13.23 -17.54
N GLY A 78 -21.10 -12.05 -17.77
CA GLY A 78 -22.56 -11.82 -17.81
C GLY A 78 -23.22 -11.68 -16.44
N ASP A 79 -22.45 -11.59 -15.36
CA ASP A 79 -22.98 -11.30 -14.03
C ASP A 79 -23.60 -9.89 -13.99
N PRO A 80 -24.82 -9.73 -13.49
CA PRO A 80 -25.50 -8.42 -13.44
C PRO A 80 -24.80 -7.41 -12.51
N THR A 81 -23.90 -7.86 -11.65
CA THR A 81 -23.08 -6.98 -10.82
C THR A 81 -21.85 -6.44 -11.54
N ILE A 82 -21.61 -6.87 -12.78
CA ILE A 82 -20.56 -6.31 -13.66
C ILE A 82 -21.24 -5.31 -14.62
N TYR A 83 -20.89 -4.05 -14.48
CA TYR A 83 -21.42 -2.99 -15.34
C TYR A 83 -20.30 -2.13 -15.91
N THR A 84 -20.56 -1.48 -17.03
CA THR A 84 -19.61 -0.55 -17.64
C THR A 84 -19.77 0.81 -16.98
N THR A 85 -18.65 1.34 -16.47
CA THR A 85 -18.60 2.68 -15.91
C THR A 85 -17.48 3.50 -16.54
N GLN A 86 -17.63 4.81 -16.47
CA GLN A 86 -16.58 5.75 -16.83
C GLN A 86 -15.69 5.97 -15.61
N THR A 87 -14.41 5.71 -15.77
CA THR A 87 -13.40 6.04 -14.77
C THR A 87 -12.54 7.18 -15.29
N THR A 88 -12.42 8.25 -14.51
CA THR A 88 -11.53 9.37 -14.83
C THR A 88 -10.34 9.34 -13.89
N ILE A 89 -9.14 9.31 -14.45
CA ILE A 89 -7.89 9.40 -13.72
C ILE A 89 -7.29 10.77 -14.01
N ALA A 90 -7.04 11.54 -12.97
CA ALA A 90 -6.40 12.85 -13.06
C ALA A 90 -5.24 12.95 -12.07
N GLY A 91 -4.28 13.81 -12.38
CA GLY A 91 -3.19 14.13 -11.46
C GLY A 91 -3.70 14.89 -10.22
N ASN A 92 -2.97 14.74 -9.13
CA ASN A 92 -3.23 15.47 -7.90
C ASN A 92 -2.05 16.41 -7.59
N PRO A 93 -2.19 17.73 -7.80
CA PRO A 93 -1.12 18.69 -7.53
C PRO A 93 -0.81 18.91 -6.05
N LEU A 94 -1.59 18.30 -5.15
CA LEU A 94 -1.40 18.36 -3.70
C LEU A 94 -0.58 17.19 -3.16
N LEU A 95 -0.07 16.30 -4.03
CA LEU A 95 0.81 15.22 -3.60
C LEU A 95 2.10 15.78 -3.02
N GLU A 96 2.44 15.30 -1.84
CA GLU A 96 3.70 15.57 -1.16
C GLU A 96 4.79 14.56 -1.55
N GLU A 97 6.03 14.85 -1.18
CA GLU A 97 7.13 13.92 -1.39
C GLU A 97 7.03 12.69 -0.49
N GLU A 98 7.39 11.55 -1.03
CA GLU A 98 7.53 10.31 -0.25
C GLU A 98 8.76 10.42 0.65
N LYS A 99 8.63 10.02 1.92
CA LYS A 99 9.69 10.06 2.93
C LYS A 99 10.10 8.67 3.32
N GLY A 100 11.41 8.45 3.37
CA GLY A 100 11.99 7.19 3.80
C GLY A 100 12.95 7.38 4.97
N GLU A 101 12.85 6.49 5.93
CA GLU A 101 13.80 6.36 7.02
C GLU A 101 14.38 4.95 7.01
N SER A 102 15.67 4.84 7.14
CA SER A 102 16.36 3.55 7.29
C SER A 102 17.27 3.58 8.51
N PHE A 103 17.20 2.54 9.29
CA PHE A 103 18.07 2.27 10.41
C PHE A 103 18.68 0.89 10.24
N GLY A 104 19.99 0.79 10.41
CA GLY A 104 20.74 -0.47 10.43
C GLY A 104 21.68 -0.53 11.61
N ALA A 105 21.81 -1.70 12.23
CA ALA A 105 22.80 -1.97 13.24
C ALA A 105 23.26 -3.42 13.12
N GLY A 106 24.57 -3.66 13.26
CA GLY A 106 25.10 -5.01 13.14
C GLY A 106 26.48 -5.14 13.73
N PHE A 107 26.93 -6.37 13.78
CA PHE A 107 28.29 -6.68 14.18
C PHE A 107 28.90 -7.77 13.29
N VAL A 108 30.21 -7.74 13.19
CA VAL A 108 31.03 -8.82 12.63
C VAL A 108 32.01 -9.25 13.69
N TRP A 109 32.03 -10.53 13.98
CA TRP A 109 32.90 -11.12 14.98
C TRP A 109 33.70 -12.27 14.37
N ASP A 110 35.03 -12.10 14.37
CA ASP A 110 35.99 -13.13 14.00
C ASP A 110 36.28 -13.99 15.23
N ILE A 111 35.66 -15.16 15.30
CA ILE A 111 35.75 -16.08 16.45
C ILE A 111 37.09 -16.80 16.42
N MET A 112 37.55 -17.18 15.23
CA MET A 112 38.83 -17.87 14.96
C MET A 112 39.37 -17.46 13.60
N ASP A 113 40.60 -17.74 13.29
CA ASP A 113 41.29 -17.39 12.03
C ASP A 113 40.53 -17.84 10.75
N GLN A 114 39.64 -18.80 10.87
CA GLN A 114 38.86 -19.36 9.73
C GLN A 114 37.35 -19.25 9.90
N MET A 115 36.87 -18.59 10.95
CA MET A 115 35.45 -18.51 11.24
C MET A 115 35.02 -17.12 11.71
N SER A 116 34.16 -16.49 10.95
CA SER A 116 33.50 -15.23 11.31
C SER A 116 31.99 -15.36 11.32
N VAL A 117 31.34 -14.56 12.15
CA VAL A 117 29.88 -14.45 12.23
C VAL A 117 29.51 -13.00 12.06
N SER A 118 28.52 -12.73 11.20
CA SER A 118 27.92 -11.40 11.06
C SER A 118 26.43 -11.46 11.31
N VAL A 119 25.94 -10.46 12.03
CA VAL A 119 24.50 -10.28 12.26
C VAL A 119 24.16 -8.83 11.97
N ASP A 120 23.15 -8.61 11.15
CA ASP A 120 22.65 -7.30 10.81
C ASP A 120 21.15 -7.22 11.07
N TYR A 121 20.74 -6.18 11.76
CA TYR A 121 19.36 -5.77 11.91
C TYR A 121 19.13 -4.52 11.07
N TYR A 122 18.03 -4.48 10.35
CA TYR A 122 17.61 -3.28 9.62
C TYR A 122 16.12 -3.01 9.80
N ARG A 123 15.77 -1.74 9.75
CA ARG A 123 14.40 -1.25 9.74
C ARG A 123 14.27 -0.16 8.68
N ILE A 124 13.29 -0.33 7.79
CA ILE A 124 12.96 0.66 6.77
C ILE A 124 11.51 1.09 7.00
N LYS A 125 11.28 2.40 7.00
CA LYS A 125 9.97 3.02 7.09
C LYS A 125 9.79 3.92 5.88
N LEU A 126 8.66 3.76 5.20
CA LEU A 126 8.25 4.62 4.10
C LEU A 126 6.94 5.28 4.48
N GLU A 127 6.85 6.58 4.28
CA GLU A 127 5.68 7.41 4.56
C GLU A 127 5.29 8.18 3.30
N ASP A 128 4.03 8.60 3.24
CA ASP A 128 3.46 9.45 2.18
C ASP A 128 3.61 8.85 0.77
N GLN A 129 3.52 7.51 0.65
CA GLN A 129 3.63 6.85 -0.64
C GLN A 129 2.46 7.25 -1.56
N ALA A 130 2.80 7.79 -2.73
CA ALA A 130 1.83 8.11 -3.76
C ALA A 130 1.40 6.84 -4.50
N LEU A 131 0.15 6.40 -4.27
CA LEU A 131 -0.45 5.24 -4.91
C LEU A 131 -1.63 5.65 -5.78
N GLN A 132 -1.67 5.11 -7.00
CA GLN A 132 -2.84 5.22 -7.85
C GLN A 132 -3.84 4.12 -7.49
N LEU A 133 -4.98 4.52 -6.93
CA LEU A 133 -6.06 3.58 -6.63
C LEU A 133 -6.86 3.28 -7.89
N SER A 134 -7.05 2.00 -8.19
CA SER A 134 -7.97 1.58 -9.26
C SER A 134 -9.41 1.61 -8.75
N ALA A 135 -10.38 1.85 -9.64
CA ALA A 135 -11.79 1.78 -9.28
C ALA A 135 -12.19 0.40 -8.72
N ALA A 136 -11.56 -0.67 -9.20
CA ALA A 136 -11.78 -2.01 -8.65
C ALA A 136 -11.28 -2.16 -7.21
N THR A 137 -10.19 -1.49 -6.85
CA THR A 137 -9.69 -1.47 -5.47
C THR A 137 -10.64 -0.71 -4.57
N LEU A 138 -11.13 0.46 -5.00
CA LEU A 138 -12.09 1.25 -4.24
C LEU A 138 -13.38 0.48 -3.96
N LEU A 139 -13.95 -0.20 -4.98
CA LEU A 139 -15.15 -1.02 -4.79
C LEU A 139 -14.92 -2.25 -3.90
N ALA A 140 -13.71 -2.82 -3.94
CA ALA A 140 -13.34 -3.90 -3.02
C ALA A 140 -13.24 -3.41 -1.58
N ASP A 141 -12.65 -2.25 -1.37
CA ASP A 141 -12.53 -1.64 -0.04
C ASP A 141 -13.90 -1.18 0.49
N GLU A 142 -14.76 -0.63 -0.37
CA GLU A 142 -16.14 -0.35 -0.01
C GLU A 142 -16.87 -1.62 0.47
N ALA A 143 -16.74 -2.71 -0.28
CA ALA A 143 -17.34 -3.98 0.09
C ALA A 143 -16.78 -4.52 1.42
N ASN A 144 -15.46 -4.40 1.64
CA ASN A 144 -14.82 -4.82 2.87
C ASN A 144 -15.29 -3.99 4.07
N CYS A 145 -15.39 -2.67 3.91
CA CYS A 145 -15.88 -1.75 4.94
C CYS A 145 -17.34 -2.05 5.32
N ARG A 146 -18.22 -2.19 4.34
CA ARG A 146 -19.66 -2.43 4.59
C ARG A 146 -19.95 -3.83 5.13
N LEU A 147 -19.18 -4.84 4.72
CA LEU A 147 -19.37 -6.23 5.14
C LEU A 147 -18.54 -6.62 6.37
N GLY A 148 -17.60 -5.79 6.81
CA GLY A 148 -16.70 -6.07 7.93
C GLY A 148 -15.76 -7.27 7.69
N ARG A 149 -15.56 -7.67 6.43
CA ARG A 149 -14.75 -8.83 6.05
C ARG A 149 -14.14 -8.70 4.67
N TYR A 150 -12.93 -9.25 4.52
CA TYR A 150 -12.30 -9.41 3.22
C TYR A 150 -13.01 -10.44 2.33
N SER A 151 -12.68 -10.43 1.03
CA SER A 151 -13.20 -11.41 0.07
C SER A 151 -12.77 -12.86 0.35
N ASN A 152 -11.73 -13.08 1.16
CA ASN A 152 -11.25 -14.38 1.63
C ASN A 152 -11.94 -14.84 2.92
N GLY A 153 -12.89 -14.05 3.46
CA GLY A 153 -13.62 -14.35 4.69
C GLY A 153 -12.95 -13.90 6.00
N GLN A 154 -11.73 -13.39 5.95
CA GLN A 154 -11.07 -12.82 7.14
C GLN A 154 -11.78 -11.54 7.58
N THR A 155 -11.78 -11.27 8.88
CA THR A 155 -12.33 -10.05 9.45
C THR A 155 -11.56 -8.82 8.95
N PHE A 156 -12.29 -7.80 8.51
CA PHE A 156 -11.72 -6.53 8.14
C PHE A 156 -11.44 -5.70 9.41
N PRO A 157 -10.23 -5.12 9.55
CA PRO A 157 -9.81 -4.51 10.82
C PRO A 157 -10.46 -3.15 11.10
N TYR A 158 -11.10 -2.54 10.10
CA TYR A 158 -11.71 -1.21 10.24
C TYR A 158 -13.22 -1.33 10.32
N ALA A 159 -13.83 -0.60 11.25
CA ALA A 159 -15.28 -0.46 11.31
C ALA A 159 -15.77 0.47 10.17
N GLU A 160 -17.01 0.30 9.73
CA GLU A 160 -17.62 1.14 8.70
C GLU A 160 -17.57 2.65 9.07
N SER A 161 -17.67 2.96 10.35
CA SER A 161 -17.58 4.32 10.89
C SER A 161 -16.15 4.84 11.04
N SER A 162 -15.11 4.05 10.72
CA SER A 162 -13.72 4.48 10.82
C SER A 162 -13.39 5.53 9.77
N ALA A 163 -12.39 6.40 10.06
CA ALA A 163 -11.91 7.39 9.10
C ALA A 163 -11.44 6.75 7.79
N TYR A 164 -10.87 5.54 7.86
CA TYR A 164 -10.47 4.78 6.67
C TYR A 164 -11.68 4.52 5.75
N CYS A 165 -12.75 3.93 6.28
CA CYS A 165 -13.93 3.58 5.50
C CYS A 165 -14.72 4.82 5.05
N GLN A 166 -14.75 5.88 5.83
CA GLN A 166 -15.41 7.14 5.46
C GLN A 166 -14.73 7.85 4.27
N ASN A 167 -13.45 7.59 4.03
CA ASN A 167 -12.74 8.11 2.88
C ASN A 167 -12.93 7.27 1.60
N VAL A 168 -13.54 6.09 1.71
CA VAL A 168 -13.83 5.20 0.57
C VAL A 168 -15.21 5.47 -0.03
N PHE A 169 -16.14 6.06 0.74
CA PHE A 169 -17.53 6.33 0.34
C PHE A 169 -17.74 7.65 -0.37
#